data_72db7c86d799c6d2618970d65742ff7e
#
_entry.id   72db7c86d799c6d2618970d65742ff7e
#
_cell.length_a   1.000
_cell.length_b   1.000
_cell.length_c   1.000
_cell.angle_alpha   90.00
_cell.angle_beta   90.00
_cell.angle_gamma   90.00
#
_symmetry.space_group_name_H-M   'P 1'
#
loop_
_entity.id
_entity.type
_entity.pdbx_description
1 polymer ?
#
loop_
_entity_poly.entity_id
_entity_poly.type
_entity_poly.pdbx_seq_one_letter_code
_entity_poly.pdbx_strand_id
1 'polypeptide(L)'
;MKNVTKLAVLFPGISYNGDRPLLYYGRKLAEKNGYTCKVLPYVYKGDRHIRGNVQKMEEAFQTLYAQAQELLADVDYDSFDEVLFISKSVGTVIAASYAKKLRGNGILYGSGEKAKLRHILYTPLEYTFRYEPENAVGFLGTADPWCVPEDVIRIAKEQNVPMHIYERADHSLETGDVSADLKILKDVMEKTAAFICGAEGT
;
A
#
# COMPACT_ATOMS: atom_id res chain seq x y z
N MET A 1 -28.57 -1.23 -14.09
CA MET A 1 -27.15 -1.58 -13.83
C MET A 1 -26.99 -1.65 -12.33
N LYS A 2 -26.43 -2.73 -11.77
CA LYS A 2 -26.14 -2.85 -10.34
C LYS A 2 -25.06 -1.81 -10.00
N ASN A 3 -25.30 -0.93 -9.02
CA ASN A 3 -24.25 -0.02 -8.55
C ASN A 3 -23.12 -0.86 -7.92
N VAL A 4 -21.94 -0.76 -8.49
CA VAL A 4 -20.72 -1.45 -7.98
C VAL A 4 -20.30 -0.74 -6.70
N THR A 5 -20.25 -1.48 -5.60
CA THR A 5 -19.82 -0.97 -4.29
C THR A 5 -18.32 -1.12 -4.13
N LYS A 6 -17.61 -0.03 -3.76
CA LYS A 6 -16.14 -0.01 -3.72
C LYS A 6 -15.61 0.55 -2.41
N LEU A 7 -14.67 -0.16 -1.79
CA LEU A 7 -13.98 0.27 -0.57
C LEU A 7 -12.48 0.44 -0.82
N ALA A 8 -11.92 1.58 -0.43
CA ALA A 8 -10.49 1.78 -0.33
C ALA A 8 -10.07 1.94 1.14
N VAL A 9 -9.13 1.12 1.59
CA VAL A 9 -8.53 1.25 2.92
C VAL A 9 -7.09 1.75 2.78
N LEU A 10 -6.78 2.82 3.51
CA LEU A 10 -5.45 3.43 3.48
C LEU A 10 -4.67 3.04 4.73
N PHE A 11 -3.47 2.50 4.51
CA PHE A 11 -2.54 2.05 5.55
C PHE A 11 -1.30 2.97 5.60
N PRO A 12 -1.30 3.98 6.48
CA PRO A 12 -0.19 4.91 6.62
C PRO A 12 1.13 4.27 7.10
N GLY A 13 2.24 4.99 6.91
CA GLY A 13 3.52 4.69 7.56
C GLY A 13 3.62 5.35 8.94
N ILE A 14 4.68 5.03 9.71
CA ILE A 14 4.87 5.56 11.07
C ILE A 14 4.91 7.09 11.12
N SER A 15 5.58 7.75 10.20
CA SER A 15 5.68 9.21 10.12
C SER A 15 5.07 9.77 8.83
N TYR A 16 4.23 8.97 8.17
CA TYR A 16 3.61 9.29 6.90
C TYR A 16 2.11 9.04 6.99
N ASN A 17 1.37 10.03 7.49
CA ASN A 17 -0.07 9.96 7.67
C ASN A 17 -0.85 10.10 6.35
N GLY A 18 -2.17 9.98 6.42
CA GLY A 18 -3.06 10.06 5.26
C GLY A 18 -3.12 11.40 4.53
N ASP A 19 -2.56 12.47 5.12
CA ASP A 19 -2.52 13.82 4.54
C ASP A 19 -1.21 14.11 3.78
N ARG A 20 -0.25 13.18 3.81
CA ARG A 20 0.97 13.26 3.02
C ARG A 20 0.70 12.92 1.55
N PRO A 21 1.48 13.49 0.61
CA PRO A 21 1.15 13.51 -0.82
C PRO A 21 0.72 12.18 -1.43
N LEU A 22 1.50 11.10 -1.22
CA LEU A 22 1.19 9.80 -1.84
C LEU A 22 -0.17 9.25 -1.39
N LEU A 23 -0.46 9.29 -0.09
CA LEU A 23 -1.71 8.79 0.45
C LEU A 23 -2.86 9.76 0.21
N TYR A 24 -2.61 11.07 0.33
CA TYR A 24 -3.62 12.10 0.08
C TYR A 24 -4.15 12.02 -1.36
N TYR A 25 -3.26 12.07 -2.35
CA TYR A 25 -3.68 12.01 -3.75
C TYR A 25 -4.15 10.61 -4.16
N GLY A 26 -3.55 9.53 -3.63
CA GLY A 26 -4.06 8.17 -3.82
C GLY A 26 -5.50 8.03 -3.36
N ARG A 27 -5.85 8.60 -2.18
CA ARG A 27 -7.23 8.68 -1.69
C ARG A 27 -8.12 9.47 -2.64
N LYS A 28 -7.69 10.65 -3.09
CA LYS A 28 -8.46 11.48 -4.01
C LYS A 28 -8.74 10.78 -5.34
N LEU A 29 -7.79 10.02 -5.84
CA LEU A 29 -7.99 9.20 -7.04
C LEU A 29 -8.99 8.06 -6.80
N ALA A 30 -8.92 7.39 -5.65
CA ALA A 30 -9.89 6.36 -5.28
C ALA A 30 -11.31 6.95 -5.14
N GLU A 31 -11.46 8.07 -4.40
CA GLU A 31 -12.75 8.79 -4.25
C GLU A 31 -13.34 9.16 -5.62
N LYS A 32 -12.52 9.70 -6.54
CA LYS A 32 -12.93 10.05 -7.91
C LYS A 32 -13.43 8.84 -8.71
N ASN A 33 -12.92 7.64 -8.39
CA ASN A 33 -13.31 6.38 -9.04
C ASN A 33 -14.40 5.59 -8.28
N GLY A 34 -15.12 6.29 -7.37
CA GLY A 34 -16.30 5.75 -6.70
C GLY A 34 -16.00 4.88 -5.46
N TYR A 35 -14.77 4.90 -4.94
CA TYR A 35 -14.46 4.21 -3.69
C TYR A 35 -14.87 5.03 -2.47
N THR A 36 -15.52 4.39 -1.51
CA THR A 36 -15.60 4.89 -0.14
C THR A 36 -14.22 4.68 0.52
N CYS A 37 -13.61 5.73 1.06
CA CYS A 37 -12.26 5.67 1.60
C CYS A 37 -12.25 5.64 3.13
N LYS A 38 -11.52 4.68 3.72
CA LYS A 38 -11.24 4.59 5.15
C LYS A 38 -9.74 4.73 5.38
N VAL A 39 -9.31 5.83 5.98
CA VAL A 39 -7.91 6.04 6.40
C VAL A 39 -7.75 5.50 7.82
N LEU A 40 -6.79 4.62 8.04
CA LEU A 40 -6.54 4.07 9.37
C LEU A 40 -5.79 5.08 10.24
N PRO A 41 -6.38 5.54 11.36
CA PRO A 41 -5.77 6.53 12.24
C PRO A 41 -4.86 5.89 13.30
N TYR A 42 -4.25 4.74 13.01
CA TYR A 42 -3.34 4.10 13.95
C TYR A 42 -2.07 4.92 14.18
N VAL A 43 -1.48 4.81 15.36
CA VAL A 43 -0.31 5.59 15.75
C VAL A 43 0.68 4.71 16.48
N TYR A 44 1.95 4.76 16.05
CA TYR A 44 3.06 4.19 16.78
C TYR A 44 3.62 5.23 17.78
N LYS A 45 3.49 4.94 19.07
CA LYS A 45 3.97 5.82 20.17
C LYS A 45 5.37 5.45 20.68
N GLY A 46 5.97 4.38 20.14
CA GLY A 46 7.29 3.92 20.53
C GLY A 46 8.43 4.76 19.96
N ASP A 47 9.64 4.29 20.17
CA ASP A 47 10.84 4.90 19.61
C ASP A 47 10.80 4.88 18.06
N ARG A 48 10.98 6.05 17.46
CA ARG A 48 10.99 6.20 15.99
C ARG A 48 12.34 5.88 15.36
N HIS A 49 13.39 5.74 16.16
CA HIS A 49 14.73 5.33 15.70
C HIS A 49 14.81 3.80 15.62
N ILE A 50 13.99 3.23 14.71
CA ILE A 50 13.84 1.77 14.57
C ILE A 50 14.61 1.21 13.37
N ARG A 51 15.05 2.09 12.44
CA ARG A 51 15.75 1.66 11.24
C ARG A 51 17.01 0.86 11.57
N GLY A 52 17.16 -0.31 10.95
CA GLY A 52 18.28 -1.21 11.19
C GLY A 52 18.18 -2.03 12.48
N ASN A 53 17.12 -1.86 13.28
CA ASN A 53 16.86 -2.69 14.45
C ASN A 53 15.64 -3.58 14.20
N VAL A 54 15.90 -4.85 13.86
CA VAL A 54 14.87 -5.83 13.48
C VAL A 54 13.82 -6.00 14.59
N GLN A 55 14.25 -6.07 15.86
CA GLN A 55 13.33 -6.26 16.98
C GLN A 55 12.37 -5.07 17.14
N LYS A 56 12.90 -3.83 17.09
CA LYS A 56 12.07 -2.62 17.18
C LYS A 56 11.14 -2.47 15.97
N MET A 57 11.59 -2.87 14.78
CA MET A 57 10.76 -2.87 13.58
C MET A 57 9.61 -3.87 13.72
N GLU A 58 9.87 -5.06 14.27
CA GLU A 58 8.85 -6.07 14.54
C GLU A 58 7.85 -5.59 15.60
N GLU A 59 8.31 -5.00 16.71
CA GLU A 59 7.44 -4.41 17.74
C GLU A 59 6.53 -3.31 17.17
N ALA A 60 7.08 -2.46 16.31
CA ALA A 60 6.30 -1.41 15.63
C ALA A 60 5.24 -2.02 14.71
N PHE A 61 5.61 -3.03 13.91
CA PHE A 61 4.67 -3.75 13.06
C PHE A 61 3.54 -4.38 13.87
N GLN A 62 3.86 -5.16 14.91
CA GLN A 62 2.85 -5.84 15.73
C GLN A 62 1.89 -4.84 16.40
N THR A 63 2.43 -3.73 16.91
CA THR A 63 1.63 -2.68 17.53
C THR A 63 0.63 -2.06 16.54
N LEU A 64 1.10 -1.71 15.35
CA LEU A 64 0.25 -1.09 14.33
C LEU A 64 -0.71 -2.10 13.68
N TYR A 65 -0.27 -3.34 13.52
CA TYR A 65 -1.10 -4.40 12.99
C TYR A 65 -2.29 -4.73 13.90
N ALA A 66 -2.05 -4.78 15.22
CA ALA A 66 -3.14 -4.98 16.19
C ALA A 66 -4.17 -3.85 16.10
N GLN A 67 -3.72 -2.57 16.04
CA GLN A 67 -4.63 -1.44 15.87
C GLN A 67 -5.39 -1.51 14.53
N ALA A 68 -4.72 -1.91 13.44
CA ALA A 68 -5.37 -2.07 12.15
C ALA A 68 -6.46 -3.15 12.19
N GLN A 69 -6.21 -4.28 12.86
CA GLN A 69 -7.21 -5.33 13.04
C GLN A 69 -8.44 -4.85 13.81
N GLU A 70 -8.25 -4.10 14.88
CA GLU A 70 -9.34 -3.51 15.67
C GLU A 70 -10.15 -2.49 14.85
N LEU A 71 -9.47 -1.58 14.14
CA LEU A 71 -10.11 -0.56 13.30
C LEU A 71 -10.89 -1.12 12.11
N LEU A 72 -10.58 -2.34 11.71
CA LEU A 72 -11.18 -3.02 10.56
C LEU A 72 -12.10 -4.20 10.98
N ALA A 73 -12.29 -4.44 12.28
CA ALA A 73 -13.05 -5.58 12.78
C ALA A 73 -14.51 -5.60 12.29
N ASP A 74 -15.12 -4.42 12.19
CA ASP A 74 -16.54 -4.27 11.80
C ASP A 74 -16.74 -4.09 10.29
N VAL A 75 -15.69 -4.22 9.47
CA VAL A 75 -15.80 -4.07 8.02
C VAL A 75 -16.33 -5.36 7.40
N ASP A 76 -17.54 -5.30 6.86
CA ASP A 76 -18.10 -6.37 6.04
C ASP A 76 -17.55 -6.30 4.61
N TYR A 77 -16.45 -7.00 4.36
CA TYR A 77 -15.78 -7.01 3.04
C TYR A 77 -16.63 -7.68 1.95
N ASP A 78 -17.55 -8.57 2.31
CA ASP A 78 -18.40 -9.26 1.35
C ASP A 78 -19.52 -8.36 0.79
N SER A 79 -19.78 -7.23 1.44
CA SER A 79 -20.71 -6.19 0.95
C SER A 79 -20.14 -5.36 -0.21
N PHE A 80 -18.80 -5.47 -0.50
CA PHE A 80 -18.15 -4.70 -1.55
C PHE A 80 -17.82 -5.57 -2.77
N ASP A 81 -18.06 -5.01 -3.95
CA ASP A 81 -17.68 -5.65 -5.23
C ASP A 81 -16.18 -5.49 -5.50
N GLU A 82 -15.56 -4.36 -5.06
CA GLU A 82 -14.13 -4.08 -5.20
C GLU A 82 -13.54 -3.56 -3.87
N VAL A 83 -12.38 -4.08 -3.51
CA VAL A 83 -11.58 -3.61 -2.37
C VAL A 83 -10.20 -3.19 -2.84
N LEU A 84 -9.73 -2.02 -2.40
CA LEU A 84 -8.42 -1.48 -2.72
C LEU A 84 -7.67 -1.13 -1.43
N PHE A 85 -6.48 -1.69 -1.25
CA PHE A 85 -5.58 -1.29 -0.18
C PHE A 85 -4.51 -0.36 -0.73
N ILE A 86 -4.46 0.87 -0.22
CA ILE A 86 -3.45 1.88 -0.56
C ILE A 86 -2.55 2.01 0.65
N SER A 87 -1.28 1.70 0.49
CA SER A 87 -0.39 1.53 1.64
C SER A 87 0.98 2.18 1.43
N LYS A 88 1.63 2.56 2.53
CA LYS A 88 2.93 3.25 2.53
C LYS A 88 3.87 2.68 3.60
N SER A 89 5.12 2.33 3.21
CA SER A 89 6.16 1.91 4.15
C SER A 89 5.73 0.68 4.97
N VAL A 90 5.84 0.70 6.31
CA VAL A 90 5.33 -0.37 7.19
C VAL A 90 3.84 -0.64 6.95
N GLY A 91 3.07 0.36 6.50
CA GLY A 91 1.68 0.16 6.10
C GLY A 91 1.52 -0.87 4.97
N THR A 92 2.53 -1.05 4.10
CA THR A 92 2.49 -2.09 3.05
C THR A 92 2.60 -3.50 3.64
N VAL A 93 3.41 -3.65 4.70
CA VAL A 93 3.54 -4.91 5.45
C VAL A 93 2.21 -5.24 6.16
N ILE A 94 1.61 -4.23 6.82
CA ILE A 94 0.34 -4.36 7.52
C ILE A 94 -0.78 -4.73 6.54
N ALA A 95 -0.90 -4.03 5.42
CA ALA A 95 -1.91 -4.26 4.40
C ALA A 95 -1.80 -5.68 3.79
N ALA A 96 -0.60 -6.11 3.43
CA ALA A 96 -0.34 -7.43 2.86
C ALA A 96 -0.63 -8.55 3.89
N SER A 97 -0.17 -8.38 5.15
CA SER A 97 -0.46 -9.31 6.24
C SER A 97 -1.96 -9.43 6.52
N TYR A 98 -2.65 -8.30 6.56
CA TYR A 98 -4.10 -8.28 6.78
C TYR A 98 -4.86 -8.93 5.63
N ALA A 99 -4.46 -8.68 4.38
CA ALA A 99 -5.02 -9.32 3.20
C ALA A 99 -4.84 -10.85 3.24
N LYS A 100 -3.63 -11.32 3.62
CA LYS A 100 -3.37 -12.76 3.78
C LYS A 100 -4.28 -13.40 4.84
N LYS A 101 -4.53 -12.69 5.95
CA LYS A 101 -5.48 -13.15 6.98
C LYS A 101 -6.91 -13.22 6.43
N LEU A 102 -7.37 -12.20 5.71
CA LEU A 102 -8.72 -12.21 5.11
C LEU A 102 -8.89 -13.39 4.14
N ARG A 103 -7.90 -13.63 3.28
CA ARG A 103 -7.89 -14.79 2.37
C ARG A 103 -7.94 -16.12 3.12
N GLY A 104 -7.12 -16.27 4.16
CA GLY A 104 -7.10 -17.48 4.99
C GLY A 104 -8.44 -17.78 5.66
N ASN A 105 -9.25 -16.75 5.91
CA ASN A 105 -10.60 -16.87 6.46
C ASN A 105 -11.70 -17.05 5.39
N GLY A 106 -11.34 -17.20 4.11
CA GLY A 106 -12.28 -17.30 3.00
C GLY A 106 -13.00 -16.01 2.63
N ILE A 107 -12.58 -14.89 3.20
CA ILE A 107 -13.08 -13.54 2.88
C ILE A 107 -12.35 -13.03 1.64
N LEU A 108 -13.05 -12.35 0.73
CA LEU A 108 -12.52 -11.82 -0.54
C LEU A 108 -12.29 -12.86 -1.66
N TYR A 109 -12.57 -14.13 -1.43
CA TYR A 109 -12.73 -15.13 -2.48
C TYR A 109 -14.20 -15.23 -2.86
N GLY A 110 -14.64 -14.42 -3.81
CA GLY A 110 -15.87 -14.71 -4.54
C GLY A 110 -15.63 -15.92 -5.44
N SER A 111 -16.56 -16.86 -5.48
CA SER A 111 -16.60 -17.93 -6.46
C SER A 111 -16.80 -17.32 -7.84
N GLY A 112 -15.72 -16.96 -8.54
CA GLY A 112 -15.79 -16.46 -9.91
C GLY A 112 -14.87 -15.27 -10.20
N GLU A 113 -13.86 -15.53 -10.96
CA GLU A 113 -13.19 -14.76 -12.00
C GLU A 113 -12.53 -13.41 -11.73
N LYS A 114 -12.74 -12.69 -10.63
CA LYS A 114 -11.95 -11.46 -10.33
C LYS A 114 -11.62 -11.39 -8.86
N ALA A 115 -10.35 -11.33 -8.54
CA ALA A 115 -9.90 -11.00 -7.21
C ALA A 115 -10.49 -9.64 -6.80
N LYS A 116 -11.33 -9.62 -5.77
CA LYS A 116 -11.95 -8.39 -5.26
C LYS A 116 -10.93 -7.40 -4.68
N LEU A 117 -9.75 -7.89 -4.25
CA LEU A 117 -8.75 -7.08 -3.56
C LEU A 117 -7.58 -6.76 -4.48
N ARG A 118 -7.22 -5.48 -4.51
CA ARG A 118 -6.01 -4.95 -5.18
C ARG A 118 -5.16 -4.14 -4.22
N HIS A 119 -3.84 -4.04 -4.49
CA HIS A 119 -2.88 -3.34 -3.66
C HIS A 119 -2.13 -2.25 -4.41
N ILE A 120 -2.01 -1.07 -3.82
CA ILE A 120 -1.06 -0.02 -4.20
C ILE A 120 -0.03 0.08 -3.08
N LEU A 121 1.24 -0.20 -3.42
CA LEU A 121 2.34 -0.30 -2.48
C LEU A 121 3.32 0.86 -2.71
N TYR A 122 3.19 1.93 -1.92
CA TYR A 122 4.16 3.03 -1.96
C TYR A 122 5.34 2.71 -1.04
N THR A 123 6.54 2.65 -1.61
CA THR A 123 7.81 2.31 -0.96
C THR A 123 7.69 1.07 -0.05
N PRO A 124 7.36 -0.09 -0.66
CA PRO A 124 7.26 -1.33 0.08
C PRO A 124 8.62 -1.75 0.65
N LEU A 125 8.57 -2.49 1.75
CA LEU A 125 9.73 -3.11 2.37
C LEU A 125 9.83 -4.58 1.93
N GLU A 126 10.99 -5.23 2.10
CA GLU A 126 11.16 -6.67 1.81
C GLU A 126 10.14 -7.52 2.58
N TYR A 127 9.81 -7.10 3.81
CA TYR A 127 8.84 -7.77 4.66
C TYR A 127 7.42 -7.80 4.08
N THR A 128 7.06 -6.86 3.20
CA THR A 128 5.75 -6.82 2.52
C THR A 128 5.52 -8.10 1.74
N PHE A 129 6.54 -8.58 1.06
CA PHE A 129 6.48 -9.73 0.16
C PHE A 129 6.45 -11.09 0.87
N ARG A 130 6.69 -11.14 2.20
CA ARG A 130 6.43 -12.35 3.00
C ARG A 130 4.95 -12.73 3.06
N TYR A 131 4.08 -11.78 2.76
CA TYR A 131 2.63 -11.95 2.76
C TYR A 131 2.02 -12.07 1.37
N GLU A 132 2.86 -12.15 0.33
CA GLU A 132 2.47 -12.44 -1.06
C GLU A 132 1.30 -11.54 -1.53
N PRO A 133 1.50 -10.22 -1.66
CA PRO A 133 0.46 -9.31 -2.10
C PRO A 133 0.09 -9.61 -3.56
N GLU A 134 -1.13 -10.06 -3.79
CA GLU A 134 -1.67 -10.36 -5.12
C GLU A 134 -2.34 -9.12 -5.73
N ASN A 135 -2.41 -9.07 -7.07
CA ASN A 135 -3.04 -7.95 -7.80
C ASN A 135 -2.50 -6.59 -7.33
N ALA A 136 -1.19 -6.47 -7.27
CA ALA A 136 -0.50 -5.34 -6.68
C ALA A 136 0.29 -4.55 -7.73
N VAL A 137 0.51 -3.26 -7.45
CA VAL A 137 1.49 -2.40 -8.11
C VAL A 137 2.34 -1.71 -7.05
N GLY A 138 3.64 -1.62 -7.27
CA GLY A 138 4.57 -1.00 -6.34
C GLY A 138 5.32 0.19 -6.92
N PHE A 139 5.75 1.11 -6.03
CA PHE A 139 6.52 2.31 -6.36
C PHE A 139 7.70 2.41 -5.40
N LEU A 140 8.92 2.52 -5.91
CA LEU A 140 10.14 2.46 -5.10
C LEU A 140 11.19 3.44 -5.59
N GLY A 141 11.87 4.10 -4.66
CA GLY A 141 13.05 4.92 -4.93
C GLY A 141 14.34 4.13 -4.81
N THR A 142 15.32 4.40 -5.68
CA THR A 142 16.62 3.69 -5.63
C THR A 142 17.53 4.15 -4.49
N ALA A 143 17.22 5.29 -3.86
CA ALA A 143 17.93 5.79 -2.67
C ALA A 143 17.13 5.61 -1.38
N ASP A 144 16.16 4.69 -1.36
CA ASP A 144 15.35 4.39 -0.17
C ASP A 144 16.23 3.77 0.94
N PRO A 145 16.41 4.43 2.09
CA PRO A 145 17.28 3.93 3.13
C PRO A 145 16.60 2.89 4.06
N TRP A 146 15.32 2.57 3.85
CA TRP A 146 14.56 1.66 4.71
C TRP A 146 14.54 0.22 4.21
N CYS A 147 15.01 -0.02 3.01
CA CYS A 147 15.10 -1.33 2.38
C CYS A 147 16.41 -1.46 1.59
N VAL A 148 16.66 -2.63 1.05
CA VAL A 148 17.63 -2.83 -0.04
C VAL A 148 16.83 -2.84 -1.35
N PRO A 149 16.84 -1.74 -2.14
CA PRO A 149 15.97 -1.61 -3.31
C PRO A 149 16.08 -2.77 -4.30
N GLU A 150 17.29 -3.27 -4.53
CA GLU A 150 17.56 -4.41 -5.43
C GLU A 150 16.85 -5.68 -4.95
N ASP A 151 16.83 -5.94 -3.64
CA ASP A 151 16.14 -7.09 -3.07
C ASP A 151 14.61 -6.94 -3.19
N VAL A 152 14.07 -5.75 -2.92
CA VAL A 152 12.64 -5.46 -3.10
C VAL A 152 12.22 -5.70 -4.56
N ILE A 153 13.00 -5.18 -5.53
CA ILE A 153 12.73 -5.34 -6.96
C ILE A 153 12.78 -6.82 -7.36
N ARG A 154 13.81 -7.55 -6.90
CA ARG A 154 13.96 -8.98 -7.19
C ARG A 154 12.79 -9.79 -6.65
N ILE A 155 12.43 -9.61 -5.37
CA ILE A 155 11.34 -10.36 -4.74
C ILE A 155 9.98 -10.02 -5.39
N ALA A 156 9.74 -8.74 -5.66
CA ALA A 156 8.54 -8.30 -6.36
C ALA A 156 8.38 -8.97 -7.74
N LYS A 157 9.49 -9.04 -8.51
CA LYS A 157 9.53 -9.72 -9.80
C LYS A 157 9.22 -11.22 -9.69
N GLU A 158 9.79 -11.90 -8.70
CA GLU A 158 9.53 -13.32 -8.41
C GLU A 158 8.05 -13.58 -8.10
N GLN A 159 7.36 -12.60 -7.50
CA GLN A 159 5.94 -12.66 -7.17
C GLN A 159 5.01 -12.01 -8.20
N ASN A 160 5.54 -11.63 -9.37
CA ASN A 160 4.78 -10.97 -10.45
C ASN A 160 4.09 -9.67 -10.00
N VAL A 161 4.72 -8.90 -9.10
CA VAL A 161 4.28 -7.57 -8.71
C VAL A 161 5.00 -6.52 -9.55
N PRO A 162 4.31 -5.81 -10.48
CA PRO A 162 4.90 -4.72 -11.24
C PRO A 162 5.42 -3.61 -10.33
N MET A 163 6.67 -3.16 -10.58
CA MET A 163 7.32 -2.11 -9.81
C MET A 163 7.71 -0.93 -10.69
N HIS A 164 7.35 0.28 -10.28
CA HIS A 164 7.82 1.53 -10.87
C HIS A 164 8.96 2.09 -10.03
N ILE A 165 10.12 2.25 -10.66
CA ILE A 165 11.37 2.61 -9.99
C ILE A 165 11.73 4.05 -10.32
N TYR A 166 12.13 4.81 -9.29
CA TYR A 166 12.49 6.22 -9.38
C TYR A 166 13.93 6.42 -8.93
N GLU A 167 14.78 6.79 -9.88
CA GLU A 167 16.19 7.03 -9.68
C GLU A 167 16.44 8.12 -8.63
N ARG A 168 17.33 7.86 -7.68
CA ARG A 168 17.76 8.77 -6.59
C ARG A 168 16.63 9.22 -5.66
N ALA A 169 15.42 8.73 -5.81
CA ALA A 169 14.32 9.04 -4.90
C ALA A 169 14.46 8.24 -3.60
N ASP A 170 14.13 8.88 -2.49
CA ASP A 170 14.19 8.32 -1.14
C ASP A 170 12.90 7.55 -0.77
N HIS A 171 12.75 7.28 0.53
CA HIS A 171 11.57 6.63 1.08
C HIS A 171 10.25 7.44 0.94
N SER A 172 10.30 8.71 0.60
CA SER A 172 9.13 9.55 0.31
C SER A 172 8.86 9.67 -1.19
N LEU A 173 9.67 9.05 -2.04
CA LEU A 173 9.79 9.25 -3.48
C LEU A 173 10.20 10.70 -3.81
N GLU A 174 11.10 11.25 -3.01
CA GLU A 174 11.66 12.59 -3.13
C GLU A 174 13.18 12.51 -3.37
N THR A 175 13.72 13.42 -4.16
CA THR A 175 15.17 13.52 -4.49
C THR A 175 15.85 14.69 -3.79
N GLY A 176 15.04 15.56 -3.16
CA GLY A 176 15.46 16.83 -2.58
C GLY A 176 15.49 17.99 -3.59
N ASP A 177 15.20 17.74 -4.87
CA ASP A 177 14.91 18.78 -5.88
C ASP A 177 13.40 18.88 -6.09
N VAL A 178 12.81 19.99 -5.68
CA VAL A 178 11.34 20.18 -5.70
C VAL A 178 10.75 19.98 -7.10
N SER A 179 11.44 20.40 -8.16
CA SER A 179 10.96 20.25 -9.53
C SER A 179 10.97 18.79 -9.98
N ALA A 180 12.00 18.04 -9.59
CA ALA A 180 12.06 16.60 -9.84
C ALA A 180 10.99 15.85 -9.02
N ASP A 181 10.84 16.20 -7.74
CA ASP A 181 9.89 15.57 -6.82
C ASP A 181 8.44 15.74 -7.28
N LEU A 182 8.07 16.94 -7.79
CA LEU A 182 6.75 17.18 -8.38
C LEU A 182 6.51 16.35 -9.66
N LYS A 183 7.54 16.15 -10.49
CA LYS A 183 7.44 15.28 -11.68
C LYS A 183 7.26 13.82 -11.29
N ILE A 184 8.02 13.34 -10.30
CA ILE A 184 7.89 11.99 -9.75
C ILE A 184 6.48 11.80 -9.19
N LEU A 185 6.02 12.70 -8.33
CA LEU A 185 4.68 12.63 -7.75
C LEU A 185 3.59 12.59 -8.83
N LYS A 186 3.70 13.41 -9.87
CA LYS A 186 2.76 13.39 -10.99
C LYS A 186 2.75 12.03 -11.67
N ASP A 187 3.90 11.48 -12.02
CA ASP A 187 4.02 10.17 -12.68
C ASP A 187 3.49 9.03 -11.80
N VAL A 188 3.81 9.03 -10.49
CA VAL A 188 3.25 8.08 -9.52
C VAL A 188 1.73 8.13 -9.50
N MET A 189 1.13 9.33 -9.50
CA MET A 189 -0.32 9.49 -9.46
C MET A 189 -0.98 9.09 -10.78
N GLU A 190 -0.36 9.33 -11.92
CA GLU A 190 -0.84 8.88 -13.23
C GLU A 190 -0.89 7.33 -13.30
N LYS A 191 0.17 6.66 -12.85
CA LYS A 191 0.23 5.19 -12.78
C LYS A 191 -0.74 4.62 -11.73
N THR A 192 -0.86 5.28 -10.58
CA THR A 192 -1.88 4.95 -9.57
C THR A 192 -3.29 5.04 -10.15
N ALA A 193 -3.60 6.10 -10.91
CA ALA A 193 -4.90 6.26 -11.54
C ALA A 193 -5.17 5.17 -12.59
N ALA A 194 -4.17 4.86 -13.42
CA ALA A 194 -4.27 3.79 -14.40
C ALA A 194 -4.58 2.43 -13.75
N PHE A 195 -3.87 2.09 -12.66
CA PHE A 195 -4.11 0.87 -11.90
C PHE A 195 -5.53 0.85 -11.29
N ILE A 196 -6.00 1.96 -10.68
CA ILE A 196 -7.34 2.06 -10.11
C ILE A 196 -8.41 1.85 -11.19
N CYS A 197 -8.23 2.40 -12.38
CA CYS A 197 -9.17 2.27 -13.50
C CYS A 197 -9.15 0.89 -14.16
N GLY A 198 -8.22 -0.01 -13.81
CA GLY A 198 -8.03 -1.29 -14.48
C GLY A 198 -7.44 -1.16 -15.88
N ALA A 199 -6.88 -0.01 -16.22
CA ALA A 199 -6.11 0.21 -17.42
C ALA A 199 -4.68 -0.29 -17.15
N GLU A 200 -4.48 -1.60 -17.21
CA GLU A 200 -3.12 -2.16 -17.24
C GLU A 200 -2.49 -1.72 -18.55
N GLY A 201 -1.27 -1.19 -18.45
CA GLY A 201 -0.56 -0.63 -19.57
C GLY A 201 -0.43 -1.59 -20.72
N THR A 202 -0.88 -1.14 -21.87
CA THR A 202 -0.42 -1.58 -23.18
C THR A 202 1.04 -1.20 -23.37
#